data_05cb763183ff8b75d3d31bfa1422dbea
#
_entry.id   05cb763183ff8b75d3d31bfa1422dbea
#
_cell.length_a   1.000
_cell.length_b   1.000
_cell.length_c   1.000
_cell.angle_alpha   90.00
_cell.angle_beta   90.00
_cell.angle_gamma   90.00
#
_symmetry.space_group_name_H-M   'P 1'
#
loop_
_entity.id
_entity.type
_entity.pdbx_description
1 polymer ?
#
loop_
_entity_poly.entity_id
_entity_poly.type
_entity_poly.pdbx_seq_one_letter_code
_entity_poly.pdbx_strand_id
1 'polypeptide(L)'
;MSWIILFIAGLLEVVWAIGLKYTHGFTRLTPSVITIAAMIVSIVMLSWAMRTLPVGTAYAVWTGIGAVGAAITGILLLGESASLARIASLALIVAGIIGLKLSTH
;
A
#
# COMPACT_ATOMS: atom_id res chain seq x y z
N MET A 1 -17.84 -4.52 -3.03
CA MET A 1 -16.78 -4.70 -4.05
C MET A 1 -15.69 -3.65 -3.95
N SER A 2 -16.05 -2.39 -3.72
CA SER A 2 -15.04 -1.31 -3.66
C SER A 2 -13.97 -1.53 -2.60
N TRP A 3 -14.34 -2.06 -1.44
CA TRP A 3 -13.37 -2.34 -0.39
C TRP A 3 -12.39 -3.46 -0.77
N ILE A 4 -12.88 -4.47 -1.51
CA ILE A 4 -12.02 -5.56 -2.00
C ILE A 4 -11.04 -5.01 -3.04
N ILE A 5 -11.54 -4.19 -3.97
CA ILE A 5 -10.69 -3.55 -4.99
C ILE A 5 -9.64 -2.66 -4.31
N LEU A 6 -10.05 -1.90 -3.31
CA LEU A 6 -9.16 -1.02 -2.57
C LEU A 6 -8.07 -1.80 -1.84
N PHE A 7 -8.43 -2.91 -1.21
CA PHE A 7 -7.47 -3.77 -0.52
C PHE A 7 -6.44 -4.35 -1.49
N ILE A 8 -6.90 -4.86 -2.64
CA ILE A 8 -6.00 -5.40 -3.66
C ILE A 8 -5.10 -4.30 -4.21
N ALA A 9 -5.65 -3.11 -4.44
CA ALA A 9 -4.85 -1.97 -4.90
C ALA A 9 -3.75 -1.62 -3.88
N GLY A 10 -4.08 -1.68 -2.57
CA GLY A 10 -3.09 -1.46 -1.51
C GLY A 10 -2.00 -2.53 -1.49
N LEU A 11 -2.36 -3.79 -1.74
CA LEU A 11 -1.37 -4.86 -1.84
C LEU A 11 -0.46 -4.66 -3.06
N LEU A 12 -1.00 -4.19 -4.17
CA LEU A 12 -0.18 -3.84 -5.35
C LEU A 12 0.75 -2.66 -5.04
N GLU A 13 0.31 -1.74 -4.19
CA GLU A 13 1.18 -0.67 -3.73
C GLU A 13 2.39 -1.24 -2.99
N VAL A 14 2.21 -2.28 -2.18
CA VAL A 14 3.33 -2.96 -1.53
C VAL A 14 4.31 -3.48 -2.57
N VAL A 15 3.79 -4.09 -3.65
CA VAL A 15 4.63 -4.65 -4.72
C VAL A 15 5.48 -3.56 -5.35
N TRP A 16 4.86 -2.44 -5.78
CA TRP A 16 5.65 -1.42 -6.45
C TRP A 16 6.51 -0.61 -5.47
N ALA A 17 6.09 -0.45 -4.21
CA ALA A 17 6.90 0.23 -3.21
C ALA A 17 8.19 -0.55 -2.92
N ILE A 18 8.09 -1.87 -2.73
CA ILE A 18 9.27 -2.72 -2.55
C ILE A 18 10.06 -2.79 -3.87
N GLY A 19 9.35 -2.87 -4.99
CA GLY A 19 9.98 -2.90 -6.31
C GLY A 19 10.88 -1.70 -6.56
N LEU A 20 10.48 -0.51 -6.07
CA LEU A 20 11.30 0.69 -6.23
C LEU A 20 12.73 0.50 -5.72
N LYS A 21 12.90 -0.24 -4.62
CA LYS A 21 14.22 -0.51 -4.08
C LYS A 21 15.07 -1.33 -5.06
N TYR A 22 14.44 -2.28 -5.75
CA TYR A 22 15.15 -3.19 -6.66
C TYR A 22 15.40 -2.60 -8.04
N THR A 23 14.78 -1.47 -8.37
CA THR A 23 15.00 -0.81 -9.67
C THR A 23 16.34 -0.10 -9.74
N HIS A 24 16.98 0.16 -8.60
CA HIS A 24 18.23 0.95 -8.53
C HIS A 24 18.09 2.27 -9.29
N GLY A 25 17.03 3.05 -8.96
CA GLY A 25 16.78 4.32 -9.65
C GLY A 25 16.30 4.15 -11.07
N PHE A 26 15.59 3.03 -11.34
CA PHE A 26 15.07 2.68 -12.66
C PHE A 26 16.15 2.37 -13.67
N THR A 27 17.32 1.90 -13.20
CA THR A 27 18.41 1.48 -14.08
C THR A 27 18.33 0.00 -14.45
N ARG A 28 17.58 -0.80 -13.71
CA ARG A 28 17.36 -2.21 -14.00
C ARG A 28 16.04 -2.40 -14.74
N LEU A 29 16.10 -3.03 -15.92
CA LEU A 29 14.93 -3.14 -16.79
C LEU A 29 13.81 -4.01 -16.19
N THR A 30 14.12 -5.24 -15.78
CA THR A 30 13.08 -6.17 -15.29
C THR A 30 12.36 -5.65 -14.04
N PRO A 31 13.06 -5.26 -12.95
CA PRO A 31 12.37 -4.68 -11.80
C PRO A 31 11.61 -3.39 -12.14
N SER A 32 12.15 -2.58 -13.04
CA SER A 32 11.50 -1.32 -13.42
C SER A 32 10.18 -1.58 -14.13
N VAL A 33 10.14 -2.53 -15.05
CA VAL A 33 8.90 -2.88 -15.77
C VAL A 33 7.85 -3.41 -14.81
N ILE A 34 8.22 -4.32 -13.92
CA ILE A 34 7.29 -4.90 -12.94
C ILE A 34 6.76 -3.80 -12.01
N THR A 35 7.64 -2.93 -11.53
CA THR A 35 7.27 -1.84 -10.62
C THR A 35 6.30 -0.88 -11.28
N ILE A 36 6.59 -0.45 -12.49
CA ILE A 36 5.72 0.49 -13.22
C ILE A 36 4.38 -0.15 -13.53
N ALA A 37 4.38 -1.41 -13.96
CA ALA A 37 3.14 -2.12 -14.26
C ALA A 37 2.26 -2.24 -13.00
N ALA A 38 2.85 -2.63 -11.86
CA ALA A 38 2.12 -2.74 -10.60
C ALA A 38 1.58 -1.38 -10.15
N MET A 39 2.37 -0.31 -10.33
CA MET A 39 1.96 1.04 -9.99
C MET A 39 0.75 1.48 -10.80
N ILE A 40 0.78 1.26 -12.11
CA ILE A 40 -0.33 1.65 -12.99
C ILE A 40 -1.60 0.91 -12.61
N VAL A 41 -1.53 -0.41 -12.43
CA VAL A 41 -2.70 -1.21 -12.05
C VAL A 41 -3.22 -0.78 -10.69
N SER A 42 -2.33 -0.55 -9.72
CA SER A 42 -2.72 -0.13 -8.38
C SER A 42 -3.49 1.21 -8.41
N ILE A 43 -2.98 2.19 -9.15
CA ILE A 43 -3.60 3.50 -9.25
C ILE A 43 -4.95 3.44 -9.98
N VAL A 44 -5.04 2.64 -11.04
CA VAL A 44 -6.30 2.44 -11.76
C VAL A 44 -7.35 1.81 -10.83
N MET A 45 -6.97 0.81 -10.06
CA MET A 45 -7.89 0.18 -9.11
C MET A 45 -8.31 1.12 -8.00
N LEU A 46 -7.40 1.97 -7.52
CA LEU A 46 -7.73 3.01 -6.55
C LEU A 46 -8.78 3.96 -7.12
N SER A 47 -8.55 4.43 -8.35
CA SER A 47 -9.49 5.31 -9.05
C SER A 47 -10.87 4.67 -9.17
N TRP A 48 -10.89 3.38 -9.48
CA TRP A 48 -12.15 2.64 -9.58
C TRP A 48 -12.88 2.61 -8.25
N ALA A 49 -12.17 2.33 -7.13
CA ALA A 49 -12.77 2.32 -5.80
C ALA A 49 -13.36 3.69 -5.43
N MET A 50 -12.73 4.75 -5.89
CA MET A 50 -13.19 6.13 -5.64
C MET A 50 -14.50 6.47 -6.34
N ARG A 51 -15.00 5.62 -7.22
CA ARG A 51 -16.31 5.83 -7.84
C ARG A 51 -17.45 5.68 -6.83
N THR A 52 -17.24 4.91 -5.77
CA THR A 52 -18.27 4.64 -4.76
C THR A 52 -17.83 5.03 -3.35
N LEU A 53 -16.54 5.29 -3.13
CA LEU A 53 -16.01 5.66 -1.82
C LEU A 53 -15.53 7.11 -1.83
N PRO A 54 -15.62 7.82 -0.68
CA PRO A 54 -15.05 9.16 -0.60
C PRO A 54 -13.56 9.14 -0.91
N VAL A 55 -13.08 10.18 -1.60
CA VAL A 55 -11.67 10.29 -1.99
C VAL A 55 -10.74 10.18 -0.79
N GLY A 56 -11.06 10.91 0.28
CA GLY A 56 -10.21 10.90 1.47
C GLY A 56 -10.11 9.52 2.11
N THR A 57 -11.23 8.82 2.21
CA THR A 57 -11.27 7.47 2.78
C THR A 57 -10.49 6.49 1.90
N ALA A 58 -10.79 6.50 0.60
CA ALA A 58 -10.13 5.57 -0.32
C ALA A 58 -8.62 5.80 -0.37
N TYR A 59 -8.19 7.04 -0.47
CA TYR A 59 -6.76 7.36 -0.54
C TYR A 59 -6.04 7.00 0.76
N ALA A 60 -6.64 7.33 1.92
CA ALA A 60 -6.04 7.03 3.22
C ALA A 60 -5.90 5.53 3.45
N VAL A 61 -6.92 4.75 3.09
CA VAL A 61 -6.88 3.30 3.23
C VAL A 61 -5.85 2.69 2.28
N TRP A 62 -5.84 3.12 1.01
CA TRP A 62 -4.88 2.65 0.03
C TRP A 62 -3.44 2.93 0.49
N THR A 63 -3.17 4.17 0.89
CA THR A 63 -1.84 4.57 1.37
C THR A 63 -1.46 3.80 2.63
N GLY A 64 -2.42 3.64 3.56
CA GLY A 64 -2.17 2.94 4.82
C GLY A 64 -1.86 1.45 4.62
N ILE A 65 -2.63 0.77 3.77
CA ILE A 65 -2.38 -0.64 3.46
C ILE A 65 -1.00 -0.80 2.82
N GLY A 66 -0.67 0.05 1.86
CA GLY A 66 0.63 0.02 1.22
C GLY A 66 1.77 0.28 2.19
N ALA A 67 1.61 1.28 3.05
CA ALA A 67 2.64 1.64 4.04
C ALA A 67 2.87 0.50 5.04
N VAL A 68 1.79 -0.07 5.58
CA VAL A 68 1.90 -1.18 6.55
C VAL A 68 2.50 -2.41 5.88
N GLY A 69 1.99 -2.76 4.68
CA GLY A 69 2.50 -3.91 3.95
C GLY A 69 3.96 -3.77 3.57
N ALA A 70 4.36 -2.59 3.11
CA ALA A 70 5.76 -2.32 2.75
C ALA A 70 6.66 -2.38 3.98
N ALA A 71 6.20 -1.85 5.12
CA ALA A 71 6.98 -1.88 6.35
C ALA A 71 7.15 -3.31 6.86
N ILE A 72 6.08 -4.13 6.83
CA ILE A 72 6.15 -5.53 7.25
C ILE A 72 7.09 -6.31 6.31
N THR A 73 6.95 -6.11 5.01
CA THR A 73 7.82 -6.76 4.02
C THR A 73 9.27 -6.34 4.23
N GLY A 74 9.50 -5.05 4.51
CA GLY A 74 10.84 -4.55 4.80
C GLY A 74 11.46 -5.22 6.02
N ILE A 75 10.67 -5.43 7.07
CA ILE A 75 11.15 -6.12 8.27
C ILE A 75 11.49 -7.57 7.96
N LEU A 76 10.61 -8.27 7.25
CA LEU A 76 10.76 -9.71 7.03
C LEU A 76 11.80 -10.05 5.96
N LEU A 77 11.88 -9.26 4.89
CA LEU A 77 12.70 -9.59 3.73
C LEU A 77 13.95 -8.74 3.59
N LEU A 78 13.93 -7.51 4.11
CA LEU A 78 15.03 -6.56 3.91
C LEU A 78 15.83 -6.28 5.19
N GLY A 79 15.49 -6.96 6.28
CA GLY A 79 16.22 -6.84 7.53
C GLY A 79 16.04 -5.51 8.25
N GLU A 80 14.95 -4.80 7.97
CA GLU A 80 14.68 -3.52 8.62
C GLU A 80 14.29 -3.71 10.09
N SER A 81 14.48 -2.65 10.88
CA SER A 81 14.25 -2.70 12.32
C SER A 81 12.78 -2.94 12.66
N ALA A 82 12.53 -3.82 13.65
CA ALA A 82 11.19 -4.08 14.19
C ALA A 82 11.11 -3.52 15.62
N SER A 83 11.54 -2.27 15.81
CA SER A 83 11.48 -1.63 17.12
C SER A 83 10.04 -1.52 17.64
N LEU A 84 9.88 -1.43 18.96
CA LEU A 84 8.56 -1.30 19.57
C LEU A 84 7.84 -0.05 19.06
N ALA A 85 8.56 1.08 18.91
CA ALA A 85 7.98 2.31 18.41
C ALA A 85 7.46 2.14 16.98
N ARG A 86 8.21 1.43 16.14
CA ARG A 86 7.81 1.17 14.75
C ARG A 86 6.57 0.28 14.68
N ILE A 87 6.55 -0.80 15.45
CA ILE A 87 5.41 -1.71 15.50
C ILE A 87 4.16 -1.01 16.04
N ALA A 88 4.31 -0.21 17.09
CA ALA A 88 3.20 0.55 17.65
C ALA A 88 2.64 1.54 16.63
N SER A 89 3.50 2.21 15.87
CA SER A 89 3.08 3.15 14.83
C SER A 89 2.32 2.44 13.71
N LEU A 90 2.78 1.27 13.30
CA LEU A 90 2.08 0.47 12.30
C LEU A 90 0.70 0.03 12.80
N ALA A 91 0.61 -0.34 14.08
CA ALA A 91 -0.67 -0.70 14.69
C ALA A 91 -1.65 0.47 14.68
N LEU A 92 -1.17 1.70 14.88
CA LEU A 92 -2.01 2.90 14.81
C LEU A 92 -2.55 3.11 13.40
N ILE A 93 -1.74 2.86 12.38
CA ILE A 93 -2.19 2.98 10.98
C ILE A 93 -3.31 1.97 10.71
N VAL A 94 -3.13 0.72 11.12
CA VAL A 94 -4.15 -0.32 10.94
C VAL A 94 -5.43 0.05 11.68
N ALA A 95 -5.31 0.54 12.92
CA ALA A 95 -6.47 0.96 13.70
C ALA A 95 -7.22 2.10 12.99
N GLY A 96 -6.49 3.05 12.40
CA GLY A 96 -7.07 4.14 11.65
C GLY A 96 -7.84 3.66 10.41
N ILE A 97 -7.30 2.68 9.70
CA ILE A 97 -7.97 2.07 8.54
C ILE A 97 -9.29 1.43 8.96
N ILE A 98 -9.27 0.66 10.04
CA ILE A 98 -10.47 0.01 10.57
C ILE A 98 -11.50 1.07 10.97
N GLY A 99 -11.05 2.14 11.63
CA GLY A 99 -11.92 3.23 12.02
C GLY A 99 -12.58 3.91 10.83
N LEU A 100 -11.83 4.11 9.75
CA LEU A 100 -12.38 4.71 8.52
C LEU A 100 -13.44 3.81 7.90
N LYS A 101 -13.19 2.51 7.87
CA LYS A 101 -14.17 1.56 7.31
C LYS A 101 -15.45 1.58 8.13
N LEU A 102 -15.35 1.59 9.45
CA LEU A 102 -16.52 1.59 10.33
C LEU A 102 -17.30 2.90 10.27
N SER A 103 -16.64 4.01 9.99
CA SER A 103 -17.30 5.32 9.91
C SER A 103 -17.84 5.66 8.52
N THR A 104 -17.52 4.86 7.51
CA THR A 104 -17.96 5.07 6.13
C THR A 104 -19.20 4.23 5.84
N HIS A 105 -20.24 4.88 5.33
CA HIS A 105 -21.53 4.23 5.05
C HIS A 105 -21.69 3.86 3.58
#